data_ae901ef31ae26091cdda403907a850f3
#
_entry.id   ae901ef31ae26091cdda403907a850f3
#
_cell.length_a   1.000
_cell.length_b   1.000
_cell.length_c   1.000
_cell.angle_alpha   90.00
_cell.angle_beta   90.00
_cell.angle_gamma   90.00
#
_symmetry.space_group_name_H-M   'P 1'
#
loop_
_entity.id
_entity.type
_entity.pdbx_description
1 polymer ?
#
loop_
_entity_poly.entity_id
_entity_poly.type
_entity_poly.pdbx_seq_one_letter_code
_entity_poly.pdbx_strand_id
1 'polypeptide(L)'
;MMRFASPAFVVVLCFTALSSSAYAQEATAKAKVEELLKQSAKEFLAVISDVNEEQWKFRGNGIRHSIGDEAEHVAFAEQELQRVILNALKAAADPKRAAELKGKEAKIRALMIDAEKGAENYQPRGRLRSKLEVLEYFPTAHNKLLQLLAGSQELSTHIYKHPNKDYGELTALQWFYYVAYHKQRHVNQIKAIKAHPDYPGRVRTAWSDPRPGNLARASYGR
;
A
#
# COMPACT_ATOMS: atom_id res chain seq x y z
N MET A 1 -7.18 -32.58 58.25
CA MET A 1 -6.78 -31.18 58.01
C MET A 1 -6.74 -30.93 56.52
N MET A 2 -7.82 -30.44 55.92
CA MET A 2 -7.88 -30.07 54.52
C MET A 2 -7.39 -28.63 54.38
N ARG A 3 -6.29 -28.42 53.63
CA ARG A 3 -5.77 -27.09 53.29
C ARG A 3 -6.51 -26.60 52.05
N PHE A 4 -7.37 -25.59 52.18
CA PHE A 4 -7.97 -24.89 51.08
C PHE A 4 -6.87 -24.06 50.39
N ALA A 5 -6.62 -24.35 49.12
CA ALA A 5 -5.76 -23.51 48.25
C ALA A 5 -6.42 -22.18 48.03
N SER A 6 -5.67 -21.09 48.23
CA SER A 6 -6.15 -19.71 48.13
C SER A 6 -6.56 -19.37 46.69
N PRO A 7 -7.73 -18.74 46.47
CA PRO A 7 -8.21 -18.39 45.11
C PRO A 7 -7.31 -17.36 44.38
N ALA A 8 -6.38 -16.71 45.08
CA ALA A 8 -5.45 -15.73 44.47
C ALA A 8 -4.48 -16.34 43.44
N PHE A 9 -4.16 -17.66 43.55
CA PHE A 9 -3.21 -18.32 42.65
C PHE A 9 -3.79 -18.58 41.24
N VAL A 10 -5.11 -18.80 41.13
CA VAL A 10 -5.79 -19.09 39.87
C VAL A 10 -5.93 -17.82 39.01
N VAL A 11 -6.12 -16.65 39.62
CA VAL A 11 -6.29 -15.37 38.91
C VAL A 11 -4.99 -14.92 38.24
N VAL A 12 -3.82 -15.11 38.86
CA VAL A 12 -2.52 -14.73 38.30
C VAL A 12 -2.16 -15.58 37.09
N LEU A 13 -2.46 -16.87 37.09
CA LEU A 13 -2.20 -17.77 35.94
C LEU A 13 -3.08 -17.43 34.70
N CYS A 14 -4.32 -17.04 34.93
CA CYS A 14 -5.21 -16.62 33.82
C CYS A 14 -4.76 -15.31 33.17
N PHE A 15 -4.28 -14.33 33.93
CA PHE A 15 -3.78 -13.05 33.38
C PHE A 15 -2.51 -13.21 32.54
N THR A 16 -1.58 -14.08 32.95
CA THR A 16 -0.34 -14.33 32.18
C THR A 16 -0.61 -15.08 30.87
N ALA A 17 -1.55 -16.01 30.85
CA ALA A 17 -1.91 -16.76 29.64
C ALA A 17 -2.61 -15.87 28.59
N LEU A 18 -3.48 -14.95 29.00
CA LEU A 18 -4.17 -14.01 28.10
C LEU A 18 -3.21 -12.99 27.48
N SER A 19 -2.25 -12.49 28.26
CA SER A 19 -1.21 -11.57 27.77
C SER A 19 -0.33 -12.25 26.72
N SER A 20 0.13 -13.48 26.96
CA SER A 20 0.97 -14.24 26.03
C SER A 20 0.25 -14.49 24.68
N SER A 21 -1.05 -14.78 24.71
CA SER A 21 -1.84 -14.98 23.49
C SER A 21 -1.98 -13.69 22.67
N ALA A 22 -2.22 -12.56 23.31
CA ALA A 22 -2.35 -11.25 22.63
C ALA A 22 -1.02 -10.83 21.96
N TYR A 23 0.11 -11.00 22.65
CA TYR A 23 1.45 -10.74 22.08
C TYR A 23 1.75 -11.64 20.88
N ALA A 24 1.42 -12.92 20.96
CA ALA A 24 1.63 -13.85 19.85
C ALA A 24 0.78 -13.49 18.63
N GLN A 25 -0.46 -13.06 18.82
CA GLN A 25 -1.33 -12.59 17.73
C GLN A 25 -0.80 -11.32 17.09
N GLU A 26 -0.34 -10.34 17.87
CA GLU A 26 0.25 -9.12 17.34
C GLU A 26 1.55 -9.40 16.59
N ALA A 27 2.42 -10.25 17.11
CA ALA A 27 3.66 -10.66 16.43
C ALA A 27 3.36 -11.30 15.06
N THR A 28 2.35 -12.19 14.99
CA THR A 28 1.91 -12.82 13.74
C THR A 28 1.35 -11.78 12.76
N ALA A 29 0.57 -10.83 13.24
CA ALA A 29 -0.01 -9.76 12.41
C ALA A 29 1.09 -8.79 11.90
N LYS A 30 2.08 -8.47 12.73
CA LYS A 30 3.27 -7.68 12.33
C LYS A 30 4.06 -8.39 11.24
N ALA A 31 4.35 -9.68 11.39
CA ALA A 31 5.08 -10.47 10.39
C ALA A 31 4.34 -10.48 9.04
N LYS A 32 3.01 -10.65 9.07
CA LYS A 32 2.19 -10.63 7.85
C LYS A 32 2.21 -9.28 7.15
N VAL A 33 2.08 -8.18 7.87
CA VAL A 33 2.10 -6.85 7.25
C VAL A 33 3.49 -6.46 6.80
N GLU A 34 4.55 -6.89 7.49
CA GLU A 34 5.93 -6.71 7.08
C GLU A 34 6.20 -7.36 5.72
N GLU A 35 5.77 -8.62 5.55
CA GLU A 35 5.90 -9.32 4.27
C GLU A 35 5.14 -8.57 3.15
N LEU A 36 3.92 -8.12 3.42
CA LEU A 36 3.12 -7.36 2.46
C LEU A 36 3.79 -6.02 2.07
N LEU A 37 4.41 -5.33 3.03
CA LEU A 37 5.16 -4.10 2.78
C LEU A 37 6.39 -4.36 1.90
N LYS A 38 7.16 -5.41 2.20
CA LYS A 38 8.34 -5.82 1.42
C LYS A 38 7.95 -6.24 0.00
N GLN A 39 6.88 -7.03 -0.14
CA GLN A 39 6.40 -7.47 -1.44
C GLN A 39 5.91 -6.29 -2.30
N SER A 40 5.10 -5.40 -1.74
CA SER A 40 4.60 -4.22 -2.46
C SER A 40 5.72 -3.25 -2.86
N ALA A 41 6.77 -3.11 -2.04
CA ALA A 41 7.95 -2.32 -2.37
C ALA A 41 8.78 -2.96 -3.49
N LYS A 42 8.99 -4.28 -3.45
CA LYS A 42 9.66 -5.03 -4.51
C LYS A 42 8.93 -4.89 -5.86
N GLU A 43 7.60 -5.03 -5.86
CA GLU A 43 6.79 -4.87 -7.06
C GLU A 43 6.84 -3.45 -7.60
N PHE A 44 6.80 -2.45 -6.72
CA PHE A 44 6.93 -1.04 -7.11
C PHE A 44 8.28 -0.75 -7.77
N LEU A 45 9.39 -1.17 -7.17
CA LEU A 45 10.71 -0.99 -7.76
C LEU A 45 10.85 -1.76 -9.09
N ALA A 46 10.33 -2.98 -9.16
CA ALA A 46 10.37 -3.78 -10.38
C ALA A 46 9.58 -3.13 -11.53
N VAL A 47 8.40 -2.58 -11.27
CA VAL A 47 7.55 -2.01 -12.33
C VAL A 47 8.12 -0.73 -12.95
N ILE A 48 9.02 -0.02 -12.25
CA ILE A 48 9.67 1.20 -12.74
C ILE A 48 11.11 0.98 -13.24
N SER A 49 11.75 -0.15 -12.93
CA SER A 49 13.18 -0.37 -13.19
C SER A 49 13.57 -0.31 -14.67
N ASP A 50 12.74 -0.90 -15.54
CA ASP A 50 12.96 -1.03 -16.98
C ASP A 50 12.43 0.15 -17.81
N VAL A 51 11.87 1.17 -17.17
CA VAL A 51 11.26 2.33 -17.83
C VAL A 51 12.35 3.30 -18.29
N ASN A 52 12.34 3.69 -19.58
CA ASN A 52 13.20 4.74 -20.12
C ASN A 52 12.60 6.14 -19.92
N GLU A 53 13.31 7.19 -20.34
CA GLU A 53 12.91 8.59 -20.10
C GLU A 53 11.61 8.98 -20.83
N GLU A 54 11.41 8.48 -22.05
CA GLU A 54 10.18 8.72 -22.83
C GLU A 54 8.98 8.04 -22.15
N GLN A 55 9.15 6.79 -21.74
CA GLN A 55 8.16 6.00 -21.02
C GLN A 55 7.84 6.60 -19.66
N TRP A 56 8.85 7.13 -18.96
CA TRP A 56 8.71 7.80 -17.66
C TRP A 56 7.75 8.99 -17.70
N LYS A 57 7.83 9.76 -18.79
CA LYS A 57 7.03 10.97 -19.02
C LYS A 57 5.74 10.73 -19.80
N PHE A 58 5.52 9.51 -20.27
CA PHE A 58 4.40 9.19 -21.14
C PHE A 58 3.04 9.51 -20.47
N ARG A 59 2.22 10.24 -21.23
CA ARG A 59 0.81 10.56 -20.91
C ARG A 59 -0.04 10.30 -22.14
N GLY A 60 -0.61 9.10 -22.25
CA GLY A 60 -1.56 8.75 -23.31
C GLY A 60 -2.92 9.42 -23.09
N ASN A 61 -3.77 9.34 -24.12
CA ASN A 61 -5.14 9.84 -24.02
C ASN A 61 -5.89 9.12 -22.89
N GLY A 62 -6.55 9.90 -22.02
CA GLY A 62 -7.24 9.37 -20.83
C GLY A 62 -6.33 9.04 -19.65
N ILE A 63 -5.00 9.14 -19.77
CA ILE A 63 -4.05 8.96 -18.68
C ILE A 63 -3.81 10.32 -18.00
N ARG A 64 -4.17 10.39 -16.71
CA ARG A 64 -4.02 11.60 -15.91
C ARG A 64 -2.59 11.82 -15.45
N HIS A 65 -1.91 10.76 -15.01
CA HIS A 65 -0.57 10.80 -14.43
C HIS A 65 0.38 9.91 -15.25
N SER A 66 1.61 10.39 -15.44
CA SER A 66 2.68 9.59 -16.02
C SER A 66 3.21 8.56 -15.00
N ILE A 67 4.04 7.63 -15.45
CA ILE A 67 4.75 6.72 -14.54
C ILE A 67 5.59 7.49 -13.52
N GLY A 68 6.22 8.59 -13.95
CA GLY A 68 6.99 9.47 -13.06
C GLY A 68 6.13 10.12 -11.98
N ASP A 69 4.92 10.57 -12.32
CA ASP A 69 3.99 11.15 -11.36
C ASP A 69 3.54 10.12 -10.31
N GLU A 70 3.17 8.91 -10.76
CA GLU A 70 2.79 7.80 -9.87
C GLU A 70 3.95 7.41 -8.94
N ALA A 71 5.16 7.34 -9.48
CA ALA A 71 6.35 6.95 -8.73
C ALA A 71 6.74 8.02 -7.70
N GLU A 72 6.72 9.30 -8.05
CA GLU A 72 6.93 10.41 -7.12
C GLU A 72 5.91 10.34 -5.98
N HIS A 73 4.63 10.14 -6.33
CA HIS A 73 3.55 10.07 -5.33
C HIS A 73 3.78 8.94 -4.33
N VAL A 74 4.08 7.73 -4.81
CA VAL A 74 4.36 6.57 -3.94
C VAL A 74 5.54 6.87 -3.02
N ALA A 75 6.62 7.45 -3.53
CA ALA A 75 7.82 7.74 -2.75
C ALA A 75 7.54 8.74 -1.62
N PHE A 76 6.78 9.80 -1.87
CA PHE A 76 6.41 10.75 -0.82
C PHE A 76 5.31 10.24 0.11
N ALA A 77 4.35 9.47 -0.40
CA ALA A 77 3.30 8.87 0.42
C ALA A 77 3.89 7.94 1.50
N GLU A 78 4.98 7.23 1.20
CA GLU A 78 5.69 6.39 2.16
C GLU A 78 6.12 7.21 3.40
N GLN A 79 6.65 8.42 3.20
CA GLN A 79 7.05 9.30 4.31
C GLN A 79 5.86 9.98 4.99
N GLU A 80 4.85 10.40 4.22
CA GLU A 80 3.67 11.07 4.78
C GLU A 80 2.84 10.11 5.65
N LEU A 81 2.67 8.87 5.20
CA LEU A 81 1.97 7.84 5.94
C LEU A 81 2.70 7.37 7.20
N GLN A 82 4.05 7.39 7.20
CA GLN A 82 4.81 7.21 8.44
C GLN A 82 4.41 8.22 9.51
N ARG A 83 4.23 9.49 9.14
CA ARG A 83 3.79 10.54 10.08
C ARG A 83 2.39 10.27 10.63
N VAL A 84 1.50 9.74 9.79
CA VAL A 84 0.15 9.32 10.22
C VAL A 84 0.24 8.19 11.25
N ILE A 85 1.06 7.17 11.00
CA ILE A 85 1.29 6.06 11.92
C ILE A 85 1.89 6.56 13.24
N LEU A 86 2.88 7.44 13.18
CA LEU A 86 3.46 8.05 14.38
C LEU A 86 2.43 8.85 15.18
N ASN A 87 1.50 9.53 14.51
CA ASN A 87 0.41 10.24 15.19
C ASN A 87 -0.60 9.25 15.82
N ALA A 88 -0.88 8.13 15.15
CA ALA A 88 -1.69 7.06 15.74
C ALA A 88 -1.03 6.54 17.03
N LEU A 89 0.27 6.25 17.00
CA LEU A 89 1.02 5.73 18.15
C LEU A 89 1.14 6.72 19.32
N LYS A 90 0.98 8.03 19.08
CA LYS A 90 0.94 9.06 20.12
C LYS A 90 -0.43 9.16 20.79
N ALA A 91 -1.49 8.68 20.15
CA ALA A 91 -2.82 8.65 20.75
C ALA A 91 -2.85 7.63 21.90
N ALA A 92 -3.73 7.84 22.87
CA ALA A 92 -3.93 6.86 23.92
C ALA A 92 -4.43 5.52 23.34
N ALA A 93 -3.96 4.41 23.88
CA ALA A 93 -4.45 3.10 23.50
C ALA A 93 -5.94 2.95 23.92
N ASP A 94 -6.75 2.43 23.00
CA ASP A 94 -8.15 2.12 23.25
C ASP A 94 -8.46 0.68 22.80
N PRO A 95 -8.15 -0.32 23.64
CA PRO A 95 -8.37 -1.73 23.30
C PRO A 95 -9.83 -2.07 23.02
N LYS A 96 -10.77 -1.39 23.70
CA LYS A 96 -12.21 -1.62 23.52
C LYS A 96 -12.64 -1.18 22.13
N ARG A 97 -12.30 0.03 21.73
CA ARG A 97 -12.62 0.55 20.41
C ARG A 97 -11.89 -0.21 19.31
N ALA A 98 -10.63 -0.57 19.53
CA ALA A 98 -9.83 -1.35 18.61
C ALA A 98 -10.44 -2.74 18.31
N ALA A 99 -11.06 -3.36 19.29
CA ALA A 99 -11.76 -4.64 19.09
C ALA A 99 -12.92 -4.55 18.09
N GLU A 100 -13.59 -3.39 17.99
CA GLU A 100 -14.65 -3.12 17.01
C GLU A 100 -14.10 -2.90 15.58
N LEU A 101 -12.81 -2.62 15.46
CA LEU A 101 -12.13 -2.38 14.18
C LEU A 101 -11.48 -3.65 13.60
N LYS A 102 -11.54 -4.78 14.29
CA LYS A 102 -10.96 -6.05 13.81
C LYS A 102 -11.50 -6.44 12.43
N GLY A 103 -10.61 -6.96 11.58
CA GLY A 103 -10.98 -7.46 10.25
C GLY A 103 -11.14 -6.37 9.18
N LYS A 104 -10.86 -5.09 9.49
CA LYS A 104 -10.91 -4.01 8.49
C LYS A 104 -9.87 -4.13 7.38
N GLU A 105 -8.86 -4.98 7.53
CA GLU A 105 -7.79 -5.18 6.55
C GLU A 105 -8.35 -5.59 5.17
N ALA A 106 -9.36 -6.46 5.16
CA ALA A 106 -10.07 -6.85 3.93
C ALA A 106 -10.80 -5.66 3.28
N LYS A 107 -11.46 -4.83 4.09
CA LYS A 107 -12.12 -3.60 3.61
C LYS A 107 -11.12 -2.60 3.06
N ILE A 108 -9.98 -2.40 3.74
CA ILE A 108 -8.90 -1.51 3.27
C ILE A 108 -8.41 -2.00 1.91
N ARG A 109 -8.14 -3.30 1.76
CA ARG A 109 -7.74 -3.89 0.50
C ARG A 109 -8.77 -3.65 -0.60
N ALA A 110 -10.05 -3.94 -0.33
CA ALA A 110 -11.12 -3.75 -1.30
C ALA A 110 -11.23 -2.29 -1.77
N LEU A 111 -11.19 -1.33 -0.86
CA LEU A 111 -11.24 0.09 -1.19
C LEU A 111 -10.00 0.58 -1.97
N MET A 112 -8.83 -0.03 -1.73
CA MET A 112 -7.59 0.37 -2.41
C MET A 112 -7.39 -0.31 -3.76
N ILE A 113 -7.67 -1.60 -3.85
CA ILE A 113 -7.29 -2.44 -4.99
C ILE A 113 -8.49 -2.72 -5.90
N ASP A 114 -9.64 -3.05 -5.31
CA ASP A 114 -10.79 -3.59 -6.04
C ASP A 114 -11.77 -2.47 -6.48
N ALA A 115 -11.63 -1.26 -5.92
CA ALA A 115 -12.46 -0.13 -6.32
C ALA A 115 -12.00 0.41 -7.69
N GLU A 116 -12.83 0.28 -8.70
CA GLU A 116 -12.59 0.84 -10.04
C GLU A 116 -12.51 2.38 -10.02
N LYS A 117 -12.99 3.02 -8.97
CA LYS A 117 -13.16 4.46 -8.86
C LYS A 117 -12.13 5.09 -7.91
N GLY A 118 -11.55 6.12 -8.40
CA GLY A 118 -10.84 7.11 -7.65
C GLY A 118 -9.34 7.05 -7.87
N ALA A 119 -8.93 7.64 -9.01
CA ALA A 119 -7.64 8.30 -8.97
C ALA A 119 -7.66 9.20 -7.74
N GLU A 120 -6.79 8.93 -6.78
CA GLU A 120 -6.57 9.87 -5.69
C GLU A 120 -6.31 11.23 -6.31
N ASN A 121 -6.92 12.26 -5.74
CA ASN A 121 -6.84 13.60 -6.28
C ASN A 121 -5.53 14.25 -5.81
N TYR A 122 -4.39 13.55 -6.06
CA TYR A 122 -3.09 14.08 -5.76
C TYR A 122 -2.56 14.93 -6.92
N GLN A 123 -1.72 15.89 -6.59
CA GLN A 123 -1.00 16.69 -7.57
C GLN A 123 0.48 16.36 -7.45
N PRO A 124 1.12 15.92 -8.55
CA PRO A 124 2.57 15.75 -8.58
C PRO A 124 3.26 17.05 -8.19
N ARG A 125 4.26 16.96 -7.33
CA ARG A 125 4.98 18.14 -6.79
C ARG A 125 6.25 18.47 -7.59
N GLY A 126 6.67 17.55 -8.47
CA GLY A 126 7.86 17.68 -9.31
C GLY A 126 9.17 17.77 -8.53
N ARG A 127 9.23 17.13 -7.37
CA ARG A 127 10.42 17.08 -6.49
C ARG A 127 11.37 15.93 -6.86
N LEU A 128 10.82 14.80 -7.30
CA LEU A 128 11.56 13.64 -7.81
C LEU A 128 11.27 13.51 -9.29
N ARG A 129 12.08 14.16 -10.12
CA ARG A 129 11.81 14.35 -11.56
C ARG A 129 12.30 13.21 -12.42
N SER A 130 13.21 12.40 -11.89
CA SER A 130 13.81 11.29 -12.61
C SER A 130 13.57 9.96 -11.89
N LYS A 131 13.66 8.88 -12.66
CA LYS A 131 13.64 7.52 -12.12
C LYS A 131 14.76 7.32 -11.09
N LEU A 132 15.94 7.86 -11.35
CA LEU A 132 17.09 7.71 -10.45
C LEU A 132 16.80 8.32 -9.08
N GLU A 133 16.25 9.54 -9.03
CA GLU A 133 15.89 10.19 -7.77
C GLU A 133 14.88 9.39 -6.96
N VAL A 134 13.89 8.76 -7.63
CA VAL A 134 12.93 7.87 -6.95
C VAL A 134 13.61 6.61 -6.42
N LEU A 135 14.50 5.98 -7.23
CA LEU A 135 15.22 4.76 -6.84
C LEU A 135 16.19 5.01 -5.67
N GLU A 136 16.70 6.22 -5.50
CA GLU A 136 17.52 6.62 -4.36
C GLU A 136 16.68 6.97 -3.11
N TYR A 137 15.61 7.72 -3.30
CA TYR A 137 14.77 8.22 -2.19
C TYR A 137 13.89 7.13 -1.56
N PHE A 138 13.17 6.36 -2.38
CA PHE A 138 12.15 5.42 -1.92
C PHE A 138 12.67 4.35 -0.98
N PRO A 139 13.82 3.66 -1.26
CA PRO A 139 14.34 2.62 -0.35
C PRO A 139 14.65 3.17 1.05
N THR A 140 15.16 4.40 1.13
CA THR A 140 15.43 5.05 2.42
C THR A 140 14.14 5.29 3.21
N ALA A 141 13.10 5.80 2.56
CA ALA A 141 11.80 6.03 3.18
C ALA A 141 11.15 4.70 3.61
N HIS A 142 11.23 3.68 2.75
CA HIS A 142 10.67 2.35 3.04
C HIS A 142 11.37 1.65 4.21
N ASN A 143 12.70 1.71 4.28
CA ASN A 143 13.46 1.15 5.40
C ASN A 143 13.09 1.81 6.74
N LYS A 144 12.87 3.12 6.77
CA LYS A 144 12.37 3.81 7.96
C LYS A 144 10.98 3.31 8.38
N LEU A 145 10.10 3.04 7.42
CA LEU A 145 8.78 2.47 7.70
C LEU A 145 8.89 1.07 8.31
N LEU A 146 9.77 0.21 7.78
CA LEU A 146 10.01 -1.13 8.34
C LEU A 146 10.62 -1.06 9.75
N GLN A 147 11.56 -0.12 9.99
CA GLN A 147 12.11 0.12 11.32
C GLN A 147 11.03 0.58 12.31
N LEU A 148 10.12 1.47 11.87
CA LEU A 148 8.99 1.90 12.69
C LEU A 148 8.09 0.71 13.04
N LEU A 149 7.75 -0.15 12.08
CA LEU A 149 6.97 -1.36 12.33
C LEU A 149 7.67 -2.29 13.35
N ALA A 150 8.96 -2.56 13.15
CA ALA A 150 9.74 -3.44 14.02
C ALA A 150 9.82 -2.91 15.46
N GLY A 151 10.07 -1.61 15.62
CA GLY A 151 10.26 -0.96 16.92
C GLY A 151 8.97 -0.63 17.69
N SER A 152 7.80 -0.72 17.05
CA SER A 152 6.53 -0.37 17.68
C SER A 152 5.87 -1.58 18.36
N GLN A 153 5.12 -1.32 19.42
CA GLN A 153 4.32 -2.30 20.17
C GLN A 153 2.86 -1.82 20.24
N GLU A 154 1.96 -2.73 20.62
CA GLU A 154 0.54 -2.43 20.81
C GLU A 154 -0.13 -1.76 19.61
N LEU A 155 0.37 -2.04 18.40
CA LEU A 155 -0.08 -1.45 17.14
C LEU A 155 -1.59 -1.65 16.91
N SER A 156 -2.15 -2.70 17.48
CA SER A 156 -3.56 -3.05 17.34
C SER A 156 -4.49 -2.23 18.25
N THR A 157 -3.97 -1.41 19.18
CA THR A 157 -4.76 -0.68 20.18
C THR A 157 -4.74 0.83 19.99
N HIS A 158 -3.76 1.37 19.28
CA HIS A 158 -3.67 2.79 18.96
C HIS A 158 -4.47 3.11 17.71
N ILE A 159 -5.35 4.09 17.79
CA ILE A 159 -6.34 4.40 16.74
C ILE A 159 -6.13 5.81 16.20
N TYR A 160 -6.25 5.97 14.89
CA TYR A 160 -6.25 7.26 14.23
C TYR A 160 -7.30 7.30 13.11
N LYS A 161 -8.02 8.42 13.02
CA LYS A 161 -9.09 8.60 12.03
C LYS A 161 -8.49 8.93 10.66
N HIS A 162 -8.90 8.17 9.64
CA HIS A 162 -8.56 8.46 8.26
C HIS A 162 -9.34 9.69 7.74
N PRO A 163 -8.71 10.60 6.96
CA PRO A 163 -9.39 11.74 6.35
C PRO A 163 -10.58 11.33 5.45
N ASN A 164 -10.43 10.25 4.68
CA ASN A 164 -11.53 9.71 3.89
C ASN A 164 -12.47 8.88 4.77
N LYS A 165 -13.76 9.23 4.75
CA LYS A 165 -14.84 8.62 5.55
C LYS A 165 -14.99 7.12 5.31
N ASP A 166 -14.68 6.63 4.10
CA ASP A 166 -14.86 5.23 3.73
C ASP A 166 -13.99 4.29 4.56
N TYR A 167 -12.80 4.74 4.95
CA TYR A 167 -11.91 4.01 5.85
C TYR A 167 -12.29 4.21 7.32
N GLY A 168 -12.70 5.41 7.70
CA GLY A 168 -13.05 5.76 9.07
C GLY A 168 -11.85 5.69 10.01
N GLU A 169 -12.04 5.10 11.20
CA GLU A 169 -10.96 4.86 12.16
C GLU A 169 -10.18 3.61 11.80
N LEU A 170 -8.86 3.68 11.92
CA LEU A 170 -7.93 2.57 11.70
C LEU A 170 -6.97 2.47 12.89
N THR A 171 -6.61 1.25 13.25
CA THR A 171 -5.52 1.02 14.21
C THR A 171 -4.18 1.34 13.56
N ALA A 172 -3.12 1.55 14.36
CA ALA A 172 -1.77 1.75 13.84
C ALA A 172 -1.33 0.57 12.95
N LEU A 173 -1.67 -0.66 13.32
CA LEU A 173 -1.43 -1.84 12.48
C LEU A 173 -2.16 -1.76 11.13
N GLN A 174 -3.41 -1.35 11.12
CA GLN A 174 -4.22 -1.21 9.90
C GLN A 174 -3.70 -0.09 9.00
N TRP A 175 -3.06 0.94 9.53
CA TRP A 175 -2.36 1.94 8.74
C TRP A 175 -1.16 1.37 7.98
N PHE A 176 -0.42 0.41 8.53
CA PHE A 176 0.63 -0.30 7.78
C PHE A 176 0.05 -1.13 6.61
N TYR A 177 -1.09 -1.80 6.82
CA TYR A 177 -1.82 -2.45 5.71
C TYR A 177 -2.23 -1.45 4.63
N TYR A 178 -2.72 -0.28 5.06
CA TYR A 178 -3.07 0.81 4.14
C TYR A 178 -1.87 1.20 3.27
N VAL A 179 -0.69 1.41 3.86
CA VAL A 179 0.54 1.76 3.11
C VAL A 179 0.90 0.70 2.08
N ALA A 180 0.80 -0.59 2.44
CA ALA A 180 1.12 -1.67 1.52
C ALA A 180 0.14 -1.72 0.33
N TYR A 181 -1.16 -1.64 0.58
CA TYR A 181 -2.18 -1.64 -0.47
C TYR A 181 -2.18 -0.37 -1.30
N HIS A 182 -1.84 0.78 -0.73
CA HIS A 182 -1.63 2.02 -1.46
C HIS A 182 -0.54 1.87 -2.53
N LYS A 183 0.62 1.31 -2.17
CA LYS A 183 1.68 0.98 -3.15
C LYS A 183 1.17 0.05 -4.24
N GLN A 184 0.49 -1.03 -3.87
CA GLN A 184 -0.05 -2.00 -4.81
C GLN A 184 -1.01 -1.36 -5.81
N ARG A 185 -1.86 -0.44 -5.35
CA ARG A 185 -2.75 0.35 -6.23
C ARG A 185 -1.94 1.08 -7.30
N HIS A 186 -0.91 1.82 -6.92
CA HIS A 186 -0.08 2.57 -7.86
C HIS A 186 0.75 1.66 -8.78
N VAL A 187 1.19 0.50 -8.30
CA VAL A 187 1.77 -0.55 -9.16
C VAL A 187 0.79 -0.97 -10.25
N ASN A 188 -0.49 -1.17 -9.92
CA ASN A 188 -1.51 -1.51 -10.90
C ASN A 188 -1.78 -0.37 -11.88
N GLN A 189 -1.79 0.88 -11.42
CA GLN A 189 -1.90 2.07 -12.29
C GLN A 189 -0.73 2.18 -13.25
N ILE A 190 0.51 1.98 -12.79
CA ILE A 190 1.69 1.96 -13.66
C ILE A 190 1.60 0.81 -14.69
N LYS A 191 1.17 -0.37 -14.29
CA LYS A 191 0.92 -1.49 -15.24
C LYS A 191 -0.14 -1.12 -16.29
N ALA A 192 -1.19 -0.41 -15.90
CA ALA A 192 -2.21 0.06 -16.84
C ALA A 192 -1.64 1.12 -17.81
N ILE A 193 -0.77 2.04 -17.36
CA ILE A 193 -0.06 2.98 -18.21
C ILE A 193 0.81 2.23 -19.25
N LYS A 194 1.59 1.23 -18.81
CA LYS A 194 2.41 0.40 -19.69
C LYS A 194 1.58 -0.41 -20.70
N ALA A 195 0.34 -0.74 -20.36
CA ALA A 195 -0.59 -1.44 -21.24
C ALA A 195 -1.28 -0.54 -22.28
N HIS A 196 -1.12 0.77 -22.20
CA HIS A 196 -1.76 1.72 -23.12
C HIS A 196 -1.35 1.45 -24.59
N PRO A 197 -2.27 1.52 -25.56
CA PRO A 197 -1.97 1.25 -26.98
C PRO A 197 -0.82 2.08 -27.55
N ASP A 198 -0.72 3.34 -27.11
CA ASP A 198 0.30 4.29 -27.59
C ASP A 198 1.55 4.34 -26.67
N TYR A 199 1.70 3.37 -25.75
CA TYR A 199 2.88 3.36 -24.86
C TYR A 199 4.17 3.20 -25.66
N PRO A 200 5.22 4.05 -25.42
CA PRO A 200 6.45 4.05 -26.17
C PRO A 200 7.18 2.70 -26.13
N GLY A 201 7.70 2.25 -27.29
CA GLY A 201 8.41 0.97 -27.41
C GLY A 201 7.52 -0.28 -27.52
N ARG A 202 6.19 -0.12 -27.51
CA ARG A 202 5.29 -1.23 -27.77
C ARG A 202 5.30 -1.59 -29.26
N VAL A 203 5.61 -2.86 -29.58
CA VAL A 203 5.49 -3.36 -30.96
C VAL A 203 4.00 -3.37 -31.34
N ARG A 204 3.63 -2.45 -32.24
CA ARG A 204 2.27 -2.42 -32.81
C ARG A 204 2.18 -3.54 -33.85
N THR A 205 1.50 -4.62 -33.51
CA THR A 205 1.13 -5.61 -34.53
C THR A 205 -0.03 -5.06 -35.36
N ALA A 206 -0.05 -5.33 -36.65
CA ALA A 206 -1.09 -4.85 -37.56
C ALA A 206 -2.52 -5.25 -37.13
N TRP A 207 -2.63 -6.21 -36.24
CA TRP A 207 -3.90 -6.71 -35.68
C TRP A 207 -4.39 -5.96 -34.42
N SER A 208 -3.60 -5.07 -33.85
CA SER A 208 -3.96 -4.34 -32.63
C SER A 208 -4.53 -2.95 -32.86
N ASP A 209 -4.80 -2.56 -34.13
CA ASP A 209 -5.39 -1.28 -34.46
C ASP A 209 -6.92 -1.43 -34.67
N PRO A 210 -7.75 -1.02 -33.69
CA PRO A 210 -9.20 -1.10 -33.82
C PRO A 210 -9.79 0.00 -34.71
N ARG A 211 -8.98 0.82 -35.38
CA ARG A 211 -9.48 1.88 -36.26
C ARG A 211 -10.17 1.28 -37.49
N PRO A 212 -11.43 1.61 -37.77
CA PRO A 212 -12.10 1.17 -38.99
C PRO A 212 -11.49 1.87 -40.19
N GLY A 213 -10.51 1.29 -40.82
CA GLY A 213 -9.84 1.84 -42.00
C GLY A 213 -8.78 0.93 -42.61
N ASN A 214 -8.27 -0.04 -41.87
CA ASN A 214 -7.20 -0.93 -42.35
C ASN A 214 -7.68 -2.22 -43.03
N LEU A 215 -8.99 -2.44 -43.16
CA LEU A 215 -9.54 -3.64 -43.87
C LEU A 215 -9.67 -3.46 -45.39
N ALA A 216 -9.37 -2.27 -45.93
CA ALA A 216 -9.65 -1.96 -47.36
C ALA A 216 -8.42 -2.04 -48.29
N ARG A 217 -7.26 -2.55 -47.89
CA ARG A 217 -6.05 -2.65 -48.76
C ARG A 217 -5.52 -4.04 -49.01
N ALA A 218 -6.24 -5.10 -48.62
CA ALA A 218 -5.77 -6.49 -48.86
C ALA A 218 -6.42 -7.15 -50.06
N SER A 219 -7.15 -6.45 -50.93
CA SER A 219 -7.68 -7.01 -52.14
C SER A 219 -7.52 -6.02 -53.28
N TYR A 220 -6.41 -6.13 -54.03
CA TYR A 220 -6.25 -5.91 -55.46
C TYR A 220 -4.75 -5.92 -55.82
N GLY A 221 -4.31 -7.09 -56.25
CA GLY A 221 -3.01 -7.31 -56.89
C GLY A 221 -3.15 -8.56 -57.77
N ARG A 222 -3.60 -8.38 -58.99
CA ARG A 222 -3.35 -9.35 -60.07
C ARG A 222 -2.00 -9.09 -60.66
#